data_494e723edc1988ec9fc8e55df4a5d4af
#
_entry.id   494e723edc1988ec9fc8e55df4a5d4af
#
_cell.length_a   1.000
_cell.length_b   1.000
_cell.length_c   1.000
_cell.angle_alpha   90.00
_cell.angle_beta   90.00
_cell.angle_gamma   90.00
#
_symmetry.space_group_name_H-M   'P 1'
#
loop_
_entity.id
_entity.type
_entity.pdbx_description
1 polymer ?
#
loop_
_entity_poly.entity_id
_entity_poly.type
_entity_poly.pdbx_seq_one_letter_code
_entity_poly.pdbx_strand_id
1 'polypeptide(L)'
;MLTNAAPNSALPTARELVSLTVPQLGMMLCHLAVSMTDLWVAGRLDASVQASLGIVSQVFTLLMLITSLAGSGCLTTISQALGAGLEQRARRYAALIAGLAGLTGTVIAATSLLCLPMTLRLMHVSPEMEPVVRTFIFAYSCQLPFYYTLIMLNSVFRAYKLVRLPLIAIAVVAVGNLIGSAGFGLGLCGLPDYGYQGIAWSTFGSALLGLACNLYAIIRHGILTRASLAPWRWARRAMPYLFRVGGPSALGALAGHMGNLVILSLLTGLPGDMVPVLAGMTLGSRVESFLTFPTAALSMTVTILSGHLIGANRPEALFRFGQRLALAAALALGFGAGLLFVFRVPVAEMLSTQPEVVRQAAQFLAFACAGIPLKTYSMLVNGAFAGAGATRVSCKVNCVTMWALQLPLAWTLGNAFGATGIYAAMLCANAGSAFWYARLYAGKKWLEYGMRKRQNA
;
A
#
# COMPACT_ATOMS: atom_id res chain seq x y z
N MET A 1 -18.02 -9.01 24.46
CA MET A 1 -17.02 -8.34 25.33
C MET A 1 -16.28 -7.28 24.49
N LEU A 2 -16.93 -6.18 24.14
CA LEU A 2 -16.39 -5.06 23.32
C LEU A 2 -16.49 -3.70 24.03
N THR A 3 -16.67 -3.69 25.33
CA THR A 3 -16.84 -2.46 26.11
C THR A 3 -15.85 -2.41 27.26
N ASN A 4 -14.65 -1.95 26.96
CA ASN A 4 -13.82 -1.22 27.93
C ASN A 4 -13.03 -0.16 27.17
N ALA A 5 -13.75 0.80 26.56
CA ALA A 5 -13.20 2.10 26.25
C ALA A 5 -13.26 2.92 27.53
N ALA A 6 -12.21 2.86 28.32
CA ALA A 6 -12.02 3.78 29.44
C ALA A 6 -12.13 5.23 28.93
N PRO A 7 -12.85 6.11 29.63
CA PRO A 7 -12.92 7.53 29.30
C PRO A 7 -11.62 8.16 29.76
N ASN A 8 -10.56 8.17 28.94
CA ASN A 8 -9.30 8.69 29.42
C ASN A 8 -8.60 9.65 28.47
N SER A 9 -8.21 10.75 29.07
CA SER A 9 -7.28 11.80 28.70
C SER A 9 -5.88 11.34 28.24
N ALA A 10 -5.59 10.05 28.21
CA ALA A 10 -4.28 9.50 27.92
C ALA A 10 -4.00 9.45 26.39
N LEU A 11 -2.77 9.82 26.02
CA LEU A 11 -2.22 9.57 24.70
C LEU A 11 -2.14 8.06 24.43
N PRO A 12 -2.17 7.61 23.15
CA PRO A 12 -1.94 6.21 22.82
C PRO A 12 -0.65 5.68 23.45
N THR A 13 -0.74 4.52 24.09
CA THR A 13 0.42 3.91 24.77
C THR A 13 1.36 3.23 23.78
N ALA A 14 2.64 3.09 24.17
CA ALA A 14 3.61 2.34 23.36
C ALA A 14 3.14 0.89 23.10
N ARG A 15 2.49 0.25 24.09
CA ARG A 15 1.91 -1.08 23.93
C ARG A 15 0.82 -1.12 22.87
N GLU A 16 -0.05 -0.11 22.81
CA GLU A 16 -1.08 0.01 21.77
C GLU A 16 -0.45 0.23 20.40
N LEU A 17 0.56 1.08 20.28
CA LEU A 17 1.31 1.29 19.04
C LEU A 17 1.90 -0.02 18.51
N VAL A 18 2.65 -0.74 19.35
CA VAL A 18 3.27 -2.01 18.96
C VAL A 18 2.21 -3.04 18.58
N SER A 19 1.13 -3.17 19.37
CA SER A 19 0.06 -4.14 19.12
C SER A 19 -0.70 -3.88 17.82
N LEU A 20 -0.74 -2.65 17.33
CA LEU A 20 -1.34 -2.28 16.05
C LEU A 20 -0.34 -2.35 14.90
N THR A 21 0.94 -2.02 15.14
CA THR A 21 1.96 -1.92 14.07
C THR A 21 2.52 -3.27 13.67
N VAL A 22 2.87 -4.12 14.65
CA VAL A 22 3.50 -5.44 14.38
C VAL A 22 2.63 -6.34 13.49
N PRO A 23 1.31 -6.49 13.72
CA PRO A 23 0.48 -7.28 12.81
C PRO A 23 0.40 -6.68 11.39
N GLN A 24 0.45 -5.37 11.25
CA GLN A 24 0.45 -4.72 9.93
C GLN A 24 1.76 -4.95 9.17
N LEU A 25 2.89 -4.93 9.88
CA LEU A 25 4.17 -5.33 9.32
C LEU A 25 4.12 -6.81 8.87
N GLY A 26 3.57 -7.69 9.71
CA GLY A 26 3.38 -9.10 9.36
C GLY A 26 2.54 -9.29 8.09
N MET A 27 1.45 -8.51 7.91
CA MET A 27 0.66 -8.55 6.67
C MET A 27 1.49 -8.15 5.44
N MET A 28 2.36 -7.13 5.56
CA MET A 28 3.22 -6.71 4.45
C MET A 28 4.24 -7.80 4.08
N LEU A 29 4.81 -8.46 5.08
CA LEU A 29 5.73 -9.59 4.87
C LEU A 29 5.02 -10.78 4.22
N CYS A 30 3.78 -11.09 4.61
CA CYS A 30 2.98 -12.13 3.97
C CYS A 30 2.68 -11.79 2.50
N HIS A 31 2.34 -10.54 2.16
CA HIS A 31 2.15 -10.13 0.78
C HIS A 31 3.45 -10.24 -0.04
N LEU A 32 4.59 -9.88 0.56
CA LEU A 32 5.89 -10.07 -0.07
C LEU A 32 6.16 -11.56 -0.32
N ALA A 33 5.86 -12.43 0.66
CA ALA A 33 6.03 -13.86 0.53
C ALA A 33 5.22 -14.45 -0.64
N VAL A 34 3.94 -14.05 -0.81
CA VAL A 34 3.11 -14.45 -1.97
C VAL A 34 3.80 -14.07 -3.28
N SER A 35 4.22 -12.80 -3.41
CA SER A 35 4.89 -12.32 -4.62
C SER A 35 6.22 -13.05 -4.91
N MET A 36 6.99 -13.36 -3.87
CA MET A 36 8.24 -14.11 -4.01
C MET A 36 8.00 -15.56 -4.37
N THR A 37 6.96 -16.19 -3.81
CA THR A 37 6.56 -17.57 -4.14
C THR A 37 6.21 -17.69 -5.63
N ASP A 38 5.32 -16.83 -6.11
CA ASP A 38 4.89 -16.86 -7.50
C ASP A 38 6.07 -16.64 -8.47
N LEU A 39 6.97 -15.69 -8.14
CA LEU A 39 8.15 -15.42 -8.94
C LEU A 39 9.16 -16.58 -8.90
N TRP A 40 9.32 -17.23 -7.76
CA TRP A 40 10.21 -18.40 -7.58
C TRP A 40 9.70 -19.60 -8.36
N VAL A 41 8.39 -19.91 -8.27
CA VAL A 41 7.78 -21.02 -9.02
C VAL A 41 7.86 -20.74 -10.53
N ALA A 42 7.52 -19.52 -10.96
CA ALA A 42 7.62 -19.12 -12.38
C ALA A 42 9.04 -19.27 -12.92
N GLY A 43 10.06 -18.88 -12.15
CA GLY A 43 11.46 -19.03 -12.55
C GLY A 43 11.95 -20.48 -12.60
N ARG A 44 11.25 -21.42 -11.95
CA ARG A 44 11.53 -22.86 -12.06
C ARG A 44 10.88 -23.50 -13.28
N LEU A 45 9.81 -22.91 -13.79
CA LEU A 45 9.12 -23.39 -14.98
C LEU A 45 9.86 -22.94 -16.26
N ASP A 46 9.93 -21.64 -16.51
CA ASP A 46 10.56 -21.06 -17.69
C ASP A 46 10.81 -19.56 -17.50
N ALA A 47 11.86 -19.03 -18.14
CA ALA A 47 12.15 -17.58 -18.14
C ALA A 47 11.03 -16.75 -18.79
N SER A 48 10.35 -17.30 -19.81
CA SER A 48 9.20 -16.64 -20.45
C SER A 48 7.99 -16.50 -19.51
N VAL A 49 7.74 -17.51 -18.65
CA VAL A 49 6.70 -17.46 -17.63
C VAL A 49 7.04 -16.41 -16.58
N GLN A 50 8.28 -16.33 -16.14
CA GLN A 50 8.74 -15.34 -15.18
C GLN A 50 8.62 -13.91 -15.73
N ALA A 51 9.01 -13.69 -16.99
CA ALA A 51 8.86 -12.41 -17.67
C ALA A 51 7.38 -12.02 -17.83
N SER A 52 6.53 -12.98 -18.22
CA SER A 52 5.08 -12.81 -18.33
C SER A 52 4.45 -12.38 -17.00
N LEU A 53 4.85 -13.00 -15.89
CA LEU A 53 4.37 -12.63 -14.55
C LEU A 53 4.81 -11.19 -14.19
N GLY A 54 5.99 -10.77 -14.62
CA GLY A 54 6.45 -9.38 -14.48
C GLY A 54 5.52 -8.38 -15.17
N ILE A 55 5.13 -8.66 -16.43
CA ILE A 55 4.20 -7.85 -17.21
C ILE A 55 2.83 -7.79 -16.51
N VAL A 56 2.28 -8.94 -16.13
CA VAL A 56 0.97 -9.05 -15.48
C VAL A 56 0.95 -8.31 -14.14
N SER A 57 2.04 -8.35 -13.38
CA SER A 57 2.14 -7.66 -12.10
C SER A 57 2.01 -6.14 -12.24
N GLN A 58 2.47 -5.53 -13.33
CA GLN A 58 2.29 -4.11 -13.61
C GLN A 58 0.81 -3.77 -13.87
N VAL A 59 0.14 -4.59 -14.69
CA VAL A 59 -1.31 -4.43 -14.94
C VAL A 59 -2.09 -4.55 -13.63
N PHE A 60 -1.79 -5.59 -12.86
CA PHE A 60 -2.46 -5.83 -11.58
C PHE A 60 -2.23 -4.70 -10.58
N THR A 61 -1.03 -4.13 -10.53
CA THR A 61 -0.71 -2.97 -9.69
C THR A 61 -1.58 -1.77 -10.06
N LEU A 62 -1.75 -1.48 -11.34
CA LEU A 62 -2.63 -0.39 -11.79
C LEU A 62 -4.07 -0.61 -11.37
N LEU A 63 -4.59 -1.84 -11.54
CA LEU A 63 -5.94 -2.19 -11.08
C LEU A 63 -6.08 -2.04 -9.56
N MET A 64 -5.03 -2.39 -8.79
CA MET A 64 -5.03 -2.26 -7.34
C MET A 64 -5.00 -0.81 -6.84
N LEU A 65 -4.48 0.14 -7.61
CA LEU A 65 -4.53 1.57 -7.22
C LEU A 65 -5.96 2.08 -7.05
N ILE A 66 -6.92 1.51 -7.78
CA ILE A 66 -8.33 1.87 -7.68
C ILE A 66 -8.90 1.50 -6.29
N THR A 67 -8.40 0.41 -5.67
CA THR A 67 -8.84 0.03 -4.31
C THR A 67 -8.43 1.04 -3.26
N SER A 68 -7.37 1.83 -3.51
CA SER A 68 -6.91 2.84 -2.57
C SER A 68 -7.94 3.95 -2.33
N LEU A 69 -8.83 4.19 -3.32
CA LEU A 69 -9.96 5.11 -3.22
C LEU A 69 -10.93 4.69 -2.10
N ALA A 70 -11.32 3.43 -2.11
CA ALA A 70 -12.25 2.91 -1.10
C ALA A 70 -11.53 2.62 0.24
N GLY A 71 -10.28 2.14 0.20
CA GLY A 71 -9.52 1.73 1.37
C GLY A 71 -9.22 2.85 2.36
N SER A 72 -8.71 3.98 1.89
CA SER A 72 -8.42 5.13 2.75
C SER A 72 -9.71 5.80 3.26
N GLY A 73 -10.73 5.91 2.40
CA GLY A 73 -12.05 6.38 2.79
C GLY A 73 -12.68 5.48 3.87
N CYS A 74 -12.59 4.15 3.70
CA CYS A 74 -13.05 3.15 4.65
C CYS A 74 -12.40 3.34 6.04
N LEU A 75 -11.08 3.29 6.08
CA LEU A 75 -10.33 3.34 7.32
C LEU A 75 -10.65 4.62 8.11
N THR A 76 -10.66 5.76 7.46
CA THR A 76 -10.92 7.06 8.08
C THR A 76 -12.36 7.19 8.56
N THR A 77 -13.35 6.86 7.72
CA THR A 77 -14.77 7.03 8.08
C THR A 77 -15.18 6.14 9.23
N ILE A 78 -14.73 4.88 9.24
CA ILE A 78 -15.06 3.92 10.30
C ILE A 78 -14.32 4.28 11.58
N SER A 79 -13.02 4.60 11.54
CA SER A 79 -12.25 4.99 12.73
C SER A 79 -12.81 6.25 13.38
N GLN A 80 -13.24 7.25 12.61
CA GLN A 80 -13.86 8.46 13.14
C GLN A 80 -15.25 8.16 13.74
N ALA A 81 -16.06 7.30 13.11
CA ALA A 81 -17.35 6.91 13.66
C ALA A 81 -17.21 6.16 14.99
N LEU A 82 -16.23 5.24 15.09
CA LEU A 82 -15.93 4.51 16.33
C LEU A 82 -15.39 5.45 17.41
N GLY A 83 -14.47 6.36 17.06
CA GLY A 83 -13.96 7.36 17.98
C GLY A 83 -15.05 8.28 18.53
N ALA A 84 -16.09 8.56 17.74
CA ALA A 84 -17.26 9.34 18.16
C ALA A 84 -18.30 8.54 18.98
N GLY A 85 -18.08 7.23 19.21
CA GLY A 85 -19.04 6.34 19.87
C GLY A 85 -20.23 5.94 19.01
N LEU A 86 -20.19 6.20 17.70
CA LEU A 86 -21.28 5.94 16.75
C LEU A 86 -21.12 4.54 16.11
N GLU A 87 -21.20 3.49 16.92
CA GLU A 87 -20.92 2.11 16.49
C GLU A 87 -21.86 1.65 15.35
N GLN A 88 -23.15 1.94 15.44
CA GLN A 88 -24.10 1.57 14.38
C GLN A 88 -23.74 2.23 13.03
N ARG A 89 -23.26 3.47 13.08
CA ARG A 89 -22.79 4.19 11.89
C ARG A 89 -21.55 3.54 11.31
N ALA A 90 -20.61 3.11 12.16
CA ALA A 90 -19.41 2.37 11.76
C ALA A 90 -19.78 1.04 11.07
N ARG A 91 -20.71 0.27 11.65
CA ARG A 91 -21.22 -0.97 11.05
C ARG A 91 -21.89 -0.75 9.70
N ARG A 92 -22.70 0.32 9.55
CA ARG A 92 -23.31 0.68 8.26
C ARG A 92 -22.27 1.05 7.20
N TYR A 93 -21.21 1.80 7.56
CA TYR A 93 -20.09 2.06 6.65
C TYR A 93 -19.37 0.76 6.27
N ALA A 94 -19.13 -0.15 7.21
CA ALA A 94 -18.50 -1.43 6.92
C ALA A 94 -19.29 -2.26 5.88
N ALA A 95 -20.62 -2.35 6.04
CA ALA A 95 -21.50 -3.04 5.09
C ALA A 95 -21.52 -2.37 3.72
N LEU A 96 -21.66 -1.03 3.68
CA LEU A 96 -21.65 -0.26 2.44
C LEU A 96 -20.35 -0.47 1.66
N ILE A 97 -19.21 -0.41 2.35
CA ILE A 97 -17.88 -0.51 1.73
C ILE A 97 -17.62 -1.92 1.24
N ALA A 98 -18.03 -2.95 1.99
CA ALA A 98 -17.94 -4.35 1.54
C ALA A 98 -18.73 -4.57 0.24
N GLY A 99 -19.97 -4.04 0.16
CA GLY A 99 -20.80 -4.12 -1.04
C GLY A 99 -20.19 -3.35 -2.23
N LEU A 100 -19.70 -2.12 -1.98
CA LEU A 100 -19.03 -1.32 -3.01
C LEU A 100 -17.75 -2.00 -3.51
N ALA A 101 -17.00 -2.66 -2.64
CA ALA A 101 -15.78 -3.36 -3.03
C ALA A 101 -16.08 -4.53 -3.99
N GLY A 102 -17.07 -5.35 -3.68
CA GLY A 102 -17.51 -6.42 -4.57
C GLY A 102 -17.98 -5.89 -5.92
N LEU A 103 -18.82 -4.83 -5.90
CA LEU A 103 -19.32 -4.22 -7.13
C LEU A 103 -18.19 -3.59 -7.97
N THR A 104 -17.31 -2.78 -7.36
CA THR A 104 -16.17 -2.20 -8.07
C THR A 104 -15.23 -3.27 -8.62
N GLY A 105 -14.95 -4.32 -7.82
CA GLY A 105 -14.13 -5.44 -8.27
C GLY A 105 -14.75 -6.15 -9.47
N THR A 106 -16.07 -6.36 -9.48
CA THR A 106 -16.80 -6.97 -10.61
C THR A 106 -16.76 -6.09 -11.86
N VAL A 107 -17.00 -4.78 -11.71
CA VAL A 107 -16.93 -3.84 -12.84
C VAL A 107 -15.51 -3.80 -13.45
N ILE A 108 -14.49 -3.74 -12.60
CA ILE A 108 -13.10 -3.71 -13.07
C ILE A 108 -12.69 -5.05 -13.68
N ALA A 109 -13.14 -6.18 -13.12
CA ALA A 109 -12.94 -7.50 -13.71
C ALA A 109 -13.54 -7.58 -15.11
N ALA A 110 -14.80 -7.20 -15.26
CA ALA A 110 -15.46 -7.17 -16.57
C ALA A 110 -14.74 -6.26 -17.56
N THR A 111 -14.34 -5.05 -17.12
CA THR A 111 -13.58 -4.12 -17.98
C THR A 111 -12.21 -4.70 -18.36
N SER A 112 -11.49 -5.31 -17.41
CA SER A 112 -10.19 -5.94 -17.67
C SER A 112 -10.30 -7.06 -18.68
N LEU A 113 -11.33 -7.90 -18.57
CA LEU A 113 -11.58 -9.00 -19.52
C LEU A 113 -12.00 -8.50 -20.91
N LEU A 114 -12.85 -7.47 -20.97
CA LEU A 114 -13.24 -6.86 -22.24
C LEU A 114 -12.06 -6.17 -22.94
N CYS A 115 -11.20 -5.53 -22.17
CA CYS A 115 -10.01 -4.83 -22.68
C CYS A 115 -8.79 -5.76 -22.86
N LEU A 116 -8.90 -7.05 -22.55
CA LEU A 116 -7.77 -8.01 -22.63
C LEU A 116 -7.05 -8.01 -23.98
N PRO A 117 -7.75 -8.08 -25.15
CA PRO A 117 -7.06 -8.04 -26.44
C PRO A 117 -6.32 -6.73 -26.69
N MET A 118 -6.88 -5.61 -26.22
CA MET A 118 -6.25 -4.29 -26.32
C MET A 118 -5.02 -4.20 -25.41
N THR A 119 -5.10 -4.73 -24.20
CA THR A 119 -4.00 -4.76 -23.25
C THR A 119 -2.80 -5.55 -23.82
N LEU A 120 -3.05 -6.72 -24.39
CA LEU A 120 -2.00 -7.55 -25.02
C LEU A 120 -1.30 -6.81 -26.16
N ARG A 121 -2.06 -6.11 -27.01
CA ARG A 121 -1.51 -5.31 -28.11
C ARG A 121 -0.69 -4.11 -27.60
N LEU A 122 -1.20 -3.37 -26.63
CA LEU A 122 -0.52 -2.21 -26.03
C LEU A 122 0.80 -2.59 -25.37
N MET A 123 0.87 -3.76 -24.77
CA MET A 123 2.08 -4.24 -24.09
C MET A 123 3.07 -4.93 -25.04
N HIS A 124 2.77 -5.00 -26.35
CA HIS A 124 3.60 -5.65 -27.36
C HIS A 124 4.07 -7.05 -26.91
N VAL A 125 3.14 -7.83 -26.34
CA VAL A 125 3.43 -9.18 -25.83
C VAL A 125 3.80 -10.06 -27.02
N SER A 126 4.94 -10.76 -26.92
CA SER A 126 5.37 -11.71 -27.99
C SER A 126 4.39 -12.88 -28.10
N PRO A 127 4.22 -13.46 -29.29
CA PRO A 127 3.30 -14.59 -29.52
C PRO A 127 3.55 -15.78 -28.56
N GLU A 128 4.79 -16.01 -28.17
CA GLU A 128 5.18 -17.09 -27.26
C GLU A 128 4.69 -16.85 -25.82
N MET A 129 4.67 -15.59 -25.37
CA MET A 129 4.25 -15.20 -24.04
C MET A 129 2.74 -14.97 -23.93
N GLU A 130 2.06 -14.76 -25.06
CA GLU A 130 0.63 -14.39 -25.07
C GLU A 130 -0.27 -15.39 -24.32
N PRO A 131 -0.15 -16.73 -24.50
CA PRO A 131 -0.98 -17.70 -23.78
C PRO A 131 -0.82 -17.59 -22.25
N VAL A 132 0.42 -17.37 -21.79
CA VAL A 132 0.76 -17.24 -20.37
C VAL A 132 0.16 -15.96 -19.81
N VAL A 133 0.43 -14.81 -20.45
CA VAL A 133 -0.09 -13.50 -20.04
C VAL A 133 -1.61 -13.49 -20.03
N ARG A 134 -2.24 -14.05 -21.06
CA ARG A 134 -3.70 -14.18 -21.19
C ARG A 134 -4.29 -14.97 -19.99
N THR A 135 -3.70 -16.10 -19.64
CA THR A 135 -4.15 -16.94 -18.52
C THR A 135 -4.04 -16.20 -17.19
N PHE A 136 -2.91 -15.55 -16.93
CA PHE A 136 -2.74 -14.77 -15.70
C PHE A 136 -3.71 -13.60 -15.62
N ILE A 137 -3.86 -12.80 -16.68
CA ILE A 137 -4.82 -11.67 -16.67
C ILE A 137 -6.24 -12.19 -16.48
N PHE A 138 -6.61 -13.30 -17.09
CA PHE A 138 -7.93 -13.91 -16.91
C PHE A 138 -8.17 -14.34 -15.46
N ALA A 139 -7.27 -15.14 -14.87
CA ALA A 139 -7.39 -15.61 -13.51
C ALA A 139 -7.40 -14.46 -12.49
N TYR A 140 -6.51 -13.48 -12.67
CA TYR A 140 -6.42 -12.30 -11.80
C TYR A 140 -7.62 -11.38 -11.96
N SER A 141 -8.20 -11.26 -13.15
CA SER A 141 -9.46 -10.53 -13.33
C SER A 141 -10.63 -11.21 -12.62
N CYS A 142 -10.75 -12.54 -12.73
CA CYS A 142 -11.75 -13.30 -11.97
C CYS A 142 -11.59 -13.16 -10.45
N GLN A 143 -10.36 -12.97 -9.97
CA GLN A 143 -10.04 -12.77 -8.55
C GLN A 143 -10.51 -11.39 -8.02
N LEU A 144 -10.55 -10.34 -8.87
CA LEU A 144 -10.74 -8.95 -8.43
C LEU A 144 -11.95 -8.71 -7.51
N PRO A 145 -13.17 -9.23 -7.76
CA PRO A 145 -14.31 -9.03 -6.88
C PRO A 145 -14.05 -9.52 -5.45
N PHE A 146 -13.42 -10.65 -5.34
CA PHE A 146 -13.11 -11.32 -4.08
C PHE A 146 -11.93 -10.64 -3.37
N TYR A 147 -10.90 -10.32 -4.11
CA TYR A 147 -9.69 -9.69 -3.59
C TYR A 147 -9.95 -8.25 -3.13
N TYR A 148 -10.75 -7.46 -3.86
CA TYR A 148 -11.17 -6.14 -3.42
C TYR A 148 -11.97 -6.20 -2.14
N THR A 149 -12.89 -7.15 -2.03
CA THR A 149 -13.66 -7.38 -0.80
C THR A 149 -12.75 -7.78 0.36
N LEU A 150 -11.78 -8.68 0.13
CA LEU A 150 -10.77 -9.09 1.13
C LEU A 150 -10.00 -7.87 1.67
N ILE A 151 -9.46 -7.01 0.79
CA ILE A 151 -8.69 -5.82 1.19
C ILE A 151 -9.57 -4.83 1.94
N MET A 152 -10.82 -4.65 1.54
CA MET A 152 -11.74 -3.74 2.21
C MET A 152 -12.13 -4.25 3.60
N LEU A 153 -12.39 -5.55 3.75
CA LEU A 153 -12.62 -6.15 5.07
C LEU A 153 -11.38 -6.04 5.97
N ASN A 154 -10.18 -6.18 5.43
CA ASN A 154 -8.95 -5.91 6.16
C ASN A 154 -8.91 -4.47 6.68
N SER A 155 -9.35 -3.49 5.87
CA SER A 155 -9.42 -2.09 6.27
C SER A 155 -10.49 -1.83 7.33
N VAL A 156 -11.63 -2.53 7.26
CA VAL A 156 -12.66 -2.51 8.31
C VAL A 156 -12.09 -3.02 9.64
N PHE A 157 -11.46 -4.19 9.67
CA PHE A 157 -10.85 -4.73 10.89
C PHE A 157 -9.78 -3.80 11.47
N ARG A 158 -8.95 -3.19 10.62
CA ARG A 158 -7.97 -2.18 11.07
C ARG A 158 -8.66 -1.01 11.76
N ALA A 159 -9.77 -0.49 11.20
CA ALA A 159 -10.53 0.59 11.82
C ALA A 159 -11.11 0.21 13.19
N TYR A 160 -11.50 -1.05 13.38
CA TYR A 160 -11.93 -1.61 14.67
C TYR A 160 -10.75 -1.95 15.61
N LYS A 161 -9.51 -1.65 15.23
CA LYS A 161 -8.27 -2.06 15.95
C LYS A 161 -8.09 -3.58 16.08
N LEU A 162 -8.80 -4.38 15.32
CA LEU A 162 -8.74 -5.84 15.30
C LEU A 162 -7.70 -6.34 14.29
N VAL A 163 -6.50 -5.76 14.29
CA VAL A 163 -5.45 -5.95 13.27
C VAL A 163 -4.87 -7.38 13.20
N ARG A 164 -5.14 -8.22 14.21
CA ARG A 164 -4.72 -9.62 14.19
C ARG A 164 -5.55 -10.47 13.22
N LEU A 165 -6.84 -10.14 13.04
CA LEU A 165 -7.74 -10.89 12.16
C LEU A 165 -7.31 -10.79 10.68
N PRO A 166 -7.07 -9.60 10.11
CA PRO A 166 -6.54 -9.50 8.76
C PRO A 166 -5.14 -10.12 8.61
N LEU A 167 -4.29 -10.11 9.65
CA LEU A 167 -3.02 -10.81 9.61
C LEU A 167 -3.22 -12.32 9.42
N ILE A 168 -4.13 -12.93 10.19
CA ILE A 168 -4.46 -14.37 10.06
C ILE A 168 -4.98 -14.65 8.64
N ALA A 169 -5.90 -13.84 8.13
CA ALA A 169 -6.45 -14.04 6.79
C ALA A 169 -5.37 -13.94 5.70
N ILE A 170 -4.46 -12.96 5.79
CA ILE A 170 -3.38 -12.82 4.81
C ILE A 170 -2.29 -13.90 5.00
N ALA A 171 -2.05 -14.37 6.22
CA ALA A 171 -1.18 -15.54 6.45
C ALA A 171 -1.76 -16.81 5.82
N VAL A 172 -3.08 -17.03 5.92
CA VAL A 172 -3.76 -18.13 5.21
C VAL A 172 -3.63 -17.99 3.70
N VAL A 173 -3.75 -16.76 3.15
CA VAL A 173 -3.47 -16.49 1.73
C VAL A 173 -2.04 -16.87 1.38
N ALA A 174 -1.06 -16.45 2.17
CA ALA A 174 0.36 -16.70 1.88
C ALA A 174 0.70 -18.20 1.92
N VAL A 175 0.23 -18.91 2.94
CA VAL A 175 0.44 -20.36 3.07
C VAL A 175 -0.31 -21.12 1.96
N GLY A 176 -1.57 -20.76 1.70
CA GLY A 176 -2.37 -21.37 0.63
C GLY A 176 -1.77 -21.13 -0.75
N ASN A 177 -1.26 -19.93 -1.03
CA ASN A 177 -0.55 -19.62 -2.25
C ASN A 177 0.77 -20.42 -2.36
N LEU A 178 1.57 -20.49 -1.30
CA LEU A 178 2.82 -21.26 -1.30
C LEU A 178 2.58 -22.72 -1.64
N ILE A 179 1.64 -23.35 -0.92
CA ILE A 179 1.30 -24.77 -1.13
C ILE A 179 0.69 -24.96 -2.52
N GLY A 180 -0.24 -24.10 -2.92
CA GLY A 180 -0.91 -24.20 -4.20
C GLY A 180 0.01 -23.93 -5.38
N SER A 181 0.77 -22.83 -5.37
CA SER A 181 1.67 -22.48 -6.48
C SER A 181 2.82 -23.47 -6.62
N ALA A 182 3.44 -23.92 -5.52
CA ALA A 182 4.48 -24.94 -5.58
C ALA A 182 3.91 -26.34 -5.91
N GLY A 183 2.73 -26.69 -5.36
CA GLY A 183 2.08 -27.97 -5.59
C GLY A 183 1.58 -28.11 -7.01
N PHE A 184 0.68 -27.22 -7.45
CA PHE A 184 0.08 -27.28 -8.80
C PHE A 184 0.95 -26.68 -9.90
N GLY A 185 1.91 -25.81 -9.55
CA GLY A 185 2.83 -25.24 -10.53
C GLY A 185 4.03 -26.13 -10.85
N LEU A 186 4.52 -26.90 -9.88
CA LEU A 186 5.72 -27.75 -10.02
C LEU A 186 5.44 -29.24 -9.75
N GLY A 187 4.19 -29.63 -9.55
CA GLY A 187 3.84 -31.03 -9.23
C GLY A 187 4.38 -31.50 -7.86
N LEU A 188 4.68 -30.59 -6.93
CA LEU A 188 5.20 -30.94 -5.62
C LEU A 188 4.10 -31.49 -4.70
N CYS A 189 4.48 -32.22 -3.67
CA CYS A 189 3.55 -32.82 -2.69
C CYS A 189 2.54 -33.81 -3.28
N GLY A 190 2.83 -34.44 -4.42
CA GLY A 190 1.96 -35.40 -5.11
C GLY A 190 0.74 -34.77 -5.82
N LEU A 191 0.73 -33.48 -5.98
CA LEU A 191 -0.31 -32.76 -6.75
C LEU A 191 0.02 -32.78 -8.26
N PRO A 192 -1.00 -32.70 -9.12
CA PRO A 192 -0.78 -32.67 -10.56
C PRO A 192 -0.07 -31.37 -10.99
N ASP A 193 0.87 -31.50 -11.92
CA ASP A 193 1.59 -30.36 -12.49
C ASP A 193 0.74 -29.70 -13.60
N TYR A 194 0.31 -28.46 -13.34
CA TYR A 194 -0.39 -27.61 -14.28
C TYR A 194 0.47 -26.43 -14.78
N GLY A 195 1.75 -26.40 -14.43
CA GLY A 195 2.68 -25.34 -14.82
C GLY A 195 2.20 -23.95 -14.40
N TYR A 196 2.29 -22.98 -15.33
CA TYR A 196 1.90 -21.58 -15.05
C TYR A 196 0.41 -21.42 -14.72
N GLN A 197 -0.47 -22.32 -15.19
CA GLN A 197 -1.88 -22.30 -14.82
C GLN A 197 -2.06 -22.62 -13.33
N GLY A 198 -1.24 -23.55 -12.81
CA GLY A 198 -1.19 -23.86 -11.38
C GLY A 198 -0.91 -22.63 -10.52
N ILE A 199 0.05 -21.78 -10.91
CA ILE A 199 0.34 -20.53 -10.20
C ILE A 199 -0.88 -19.59 -10.23
N ALA A 200 -1.45 -19.34 -11.42
CA ALA A 200 -2.55 -18.38 -11.59
C ALA A 200 -3.78 -18.76 -10.77
N TRP A 201 -4.20 -20.03 -10.80
CA TRP A 201 -5.38 -20.51 -10.08
C TRP A 201 -5.13 -20.71 -8.59
N SER A 202 -3.89 -21.01 -8.18
CA SER A 202 -3.52 -21.06 -6.75
C SER A 202 -3.60 -19.67 -6.10
N THR A 203 -3.15 -18.63 -6.79
CA THR A 203 -3.26 -17.25 -6.31
C THR A 203 -4.74 -16.84 -6.16
N PHE A 204 -5.58 -17.20 -7.12
CA PHE A 204 -7.03 -17.00 -7.02
C PHE A 204 -7.65 -17.78 -5.85
N GLY A 205 -7.36 -19.08 -5.74
CA GLY A 205 -7.89 -19.95 -4.68
C GLY A 205 -7.47 -19.49 -3.28
N SER A 206 -6.21 -19.11 -3.11
CA SER A 206 -5.70 -18.60 -1.83
C SER A 206 -6.41 -17.30 -1.40
N ALA A 207 -6.71 -16.40 -2.34
CA ALA A 207 -7.48 -15.20 -2.05
C ALA A 207 -8.92 -15.50 -1.60
N LEU A 208 -9.55 -16.53 -2.16
CA LEU A 208 -10.87 -17.00 -1.71
C LEU A 208 -10.81 -17.55 -0.27
N LEU A 209 -9.78 -18.31 0.08
CA LEU A 209 -9.57 -18.78 1.44
C LEU A 209 -9.41 -17.64 2.43
N GLY A 210 -8.59 -16.63 2.09
CA GLY A 210 -8.44 -15.43 2.91
C GLY A 210 -9.75 -14.64 3.07
N LEU A 211 -10.52 -14.51 1.98
CA LEU A 211 -11.84 -13.89 2.05
C LEU A 211 -12.81 -14.66 2.95
N ALA A 212 -12.84 -15.98 2.84
CA ALA A 212 -13.66 -16.83 3.71
C ALA A 212 -13.31 -16.65 5.19
N CYS A 213 -12.02 -16.60 5.53
CA CYS A 213 -11.55 -16.29 6.88
C CYS A 213 -12.05 -14.92 7.36
N ASN A 214 -11.95 -13.89 6.53
CA ASN A 214 -12.42 -12.55 6.87
C ASN A 214 -13.95 -12.50 7.02
N LEU A 215 -14.71 -13.15 6.15
CA LEU A 215 -16.16 -13.21 6.24
C LEU A 215 -16.60 -13.93 7.52
N TYR A 216 -15.99 -15.06 7.83
CA TYR A 216 -16.23 -15.76 9.10
C TYR A 216 -15.95 -14.86 10.29
N ALA A 217 -14.79 -14.21 10.32
CA ALA A 217 -14.39 -13.33 11.42
C ALA A 217 -15.34 -12.13 11.59
N ILE A 218 -15.74 -11.47 10.51
CA ILE A 218 -16.57 -10.26 10.57
C ILE A 218 -18.00 -10.56 11.05
N ILE A 219 -18.54 -11.72 10.66
CA ILE A 219 -19.85 -12.22 11.14
C ILE A 219 -19.75 -12.61 12.61
N ARG A 220 -18.73 -13.37 13.01
CA ARG A 220 -18.53 -13.79 14.40
C ARG A 220 -18.34 -12.63 15.37
N HIS A 221 -17.71 -11.55 14.93
CA HIS A 221 -17.54 -10.33 15.75
C HIS A 221 -18.76 -9.40 15.69
N GLY A 222 -19.82 -9.75 14.97
CA GLY A 222 -21.04 -8.96 14.89
C GLY A 222 -20.88 -7.59 14.23
N ILE A 223 -19.84 -7.39 13.42
CA ILE A 223 -19.62 -6.15 12.68
C ILE A 223 -20.58 -6.08 11.51
N LEU A 224 -20.72 -7.19 10.76
CA LEU A 224 -21.74 -7.33 9.71
C LEU A 224 -22.92 -8.15 10.25
N THR A 225 -24.05 -7.48 10.41
CA THR A 225 -25.33 -8.07 10.82
C THR A 225 -26.42 -7.59 9.87
N ARG A 226 -27.60 -8.17 9.90
CA ARG A 226 -28.74 -7.68 9.12
C ARG A 226 -29.07 -6.21 9.43
N ALA A 227 -28.87 -5.78 10.67
CA ALA A 227 -29.03 -4.38 11.10
C ALA A 227 -27.95 -3.43 10.57
N SER A 228 -26.82 -3.94 10.05
CA SER A 228 -25.75 -3.17 9.42
C SER A 228 -26.11 -2.77 7.99
N LEU A 229 -27.07 -3.44 7.36
CA LEU A 229 -27.53 -3.07 6.03
C LEU A 229 -28.22 -1.71 6.09
N ALA A 230 -27.60 -0.73 5.45
CA ALA A 230 -28.11 0.63 5.46
C ALA A 230 -29.16 0.83 4.37
N PRO A 231 -30.26 1.55 4.65
CA PRO A 231 -31.19 1.96 3.62
C PRO A 231 -30.47 2.76 2.53
N TRP A 232 -30.90 2.60 1.27
CA TRP A 232 -30.29 3.31 0.14
C TRP A 232 -30.21 4.84 0.34
N ARG A 233 -31.22 5.42 0.97
CA ARG A 233 -31.22 6.85 1.33
C ARG A 233 -30.05 7.24 2.22
N TRP A 234 -29.67 6.39 3.18
CA TRP A 234 -28.51 6.61 4.04
C TRP A 234 -27.21 6.44 3.26
N ALA A 235 -27.09 5.38 2.46
CA ALA A 235 -25.93 5.12 1.62
C ALA A 235 -25.61 6.31 0.71
N ARG A 236 -26.63 6.85 0.02
CA ARG A 236 -26.48 8.03 -0.85
C ARG A 236 -25.99 9.27 -0.09
N ARG A 237 -26.37 9.46 1.17
CA ARG A 237 -25.89 10.57 2.01
C ARG A 237 -24.47 10.33 2.56
N ALA A 238 -24.08 9.08 2.75
CA ALA A 238 -22.77 8.68 3.29
C ALA A 238 -21.67 8.70 2.21
N MET A 239 -21.99 8.33 0.96
CA MET A 239 -21.06 8.29 -0.17
C MET A 239 -20.24 9.56 -0.38
N PRO A 240 -20.80 10.79 -0.38
CA PRO A 240 -20.03 12.00 -0.64
C PRO A 240 -18.86 12.19 0.32
N TYR A 241 -19.01 11.78 1.59
CA TYR A 241 -17.90 11.86 2.54
C TYR A 241 -16.82 10.80 2.25
N LEU A 242 -17.25 9.59 1.90
CA LEU A 242 -16.31 8.51 1.52
C LEU A 242 -15.46 8.92 0.32
N PHE A 243 -16.08 9.46 -0.74
CA PHE A 243 -15.37 9.94 -1.92
C PHE A 243 -14.54 11.21 -1.67
N ARG A 244 -15.00 12.09 -0.77
CA ARG A 244 -14.24 13.27 -0.37
C ARG A 244 -12.91 12.91 0.29
N VAL A 245 -12.85 11.81 1.02
CA VAL A 245 -11.65 11.32 1.69
C VAL A 245 -10.87 10.38 0.76
N GLY A 246 -11.52 9.40 0.15
CA GLY A 246 -10.89 8.38 -0.69
C GLY A 246 -10.39 8.91 -2.03
N GLY A 247 -11.15 9.79 -2.69
CA GLY A 247 -10.81 10.31 -4.01
C GLY A 247 -9.45 10.99 -4.09
N PRO A 248 -9.15 12.00 -3.26
CA PRO A 248 -7.83 12.62 -3.24
C PRO A 248 -6.72 11.64 -2.88
N SER A 249 -6.99 10.65 -2.02
CA SER A 249 -6.00 9.62 -1.67
C SER A 249 -5.63 8.75 -2.87
N ALA A 250 -6.63 8.33 -3.66
CA ALA A 250 -6.42 7.56 -4.88
C ALA A 250 -5.70 8.37 -5.96
N LEU A 251 -6.09 9.64 -6.15
CA LEU A 251 -5.41 10.54 -7.09
C LEU A 251 -3.95 10.75 -6.71
N GLY A 252 -3.65 10.93 -5.42
CA GLY A 252 -2.27 11.05 -4.94
C GLY A 252 -1.46 9.78 -5.18
N ALA A 253 -2.05 8.60 -4.98
CA ALA A 253 -1.40 7.31 -5.25
C ALA A 253 -1.14 7.11 -6.75
N LEU A 254 -2.13 7.41 -7.60
CA LEU A 254 -2.00 7.33 -9.06
C LEU A 254 -0.94 8.31 -9.57
N ALA A 255 -0.99 9.57 -9.14
CA ALA A 255 -0.01 10.58 -9.51
C ALA A 255 1.42 10.19 -9.10
N GLY A 256 1.59 9.60 -7.91
CA GLY A 256 2.87 9.08 -7.45
C GLY A 256 3.37 7.90 -8.32
N HIS A 257 2.48 6.96 -8.67
CA HIS A 257 2.86 5.83 -9.53
C HIS A 257 3.24 6.29 -10.93
N MET A 258 2.45 7.18 -11.54
CA MET A 258 2.77 7.77 -12.84
C MET A 258 4.10 8.54 -12.81
N GLY A 259 4.34 9.32 -11.76
CA GLY A 259 5.60 10.03 -11.60
C GLY A 259 6.80 9.09 -11.50
N ASN A 260 6.68 7.97 -10.80
CA ASN A 260 7.75 6.96 -10.75
C ASN A 260 8.03 6.32 -12.12
N LEU A 261 7.00 6.09 -12.95
CA LEU A 261 7.19 5.62 -14.32
C LEU A 261 7.93 6.66 -15.19
N VAL A 262 7.61 7.95 -15.02
CA VAL A 262 8.34 9.03 -15.71
C VAL A 262 9.80 9.09 -15.26
N ILE A 263 10.08 8.94 -13.96
CA ILE A 263 11.47 8.89 -13.45
C ILE A 263 12.22 7.71 -14.08
N LEU A 264 11.59 6.54 -14.16
CA LEU A 264 12.18 5.37 -14.80
C LEU A 264 12.47 5.64 -16.29
N SER A 265 11.54 6.28 -17.00
CA SER A 265 11.72 6.70 -18.39
C SER A 265 12.84 7.72 -18.55
N LEU A 266 12.95 8.70 -17.64
CA LEU A 266 14.06 9.65 -17.64
C LEU A 266 15.41 8.96 -17.43
N LEU A 267 15.47 7.98 -16.53
CA LEU A 267 16.67 7.21 -16.25
C LEU A 267 17.11 6.39 -17.46
N THR A 268 16.16 5.73 -18.14
CA THR A 268 16.46 4.93 -19.36
C THR A 268 16.81 5.79 -20.57
N GLY A 269 16.40 7.05 -20.60
CA GLY A 269 16.73 8.02 -21.64
C GLY A 269 18.11 8.68 -21.52
N LEU A 270 18.85 8.42 -20.42
CA LEU A 270 20.20 8.97 -20.25
C LEU A 270 21.21 8.28 -21.18
N PRO A 271 22.26 9.01 -21.62
CA PRO A 271 23.32 8.41 -22.45
C PRO A 271 24.17 7.42 -21.65
N GLY A 272 24.55 6.33 -22.30
CA GLY A 272 25.43 5.28 -21.74
C GLY A 272 24.73 3.93 -21.56
N ASP A 273 25.44 2.97 -20.97
CA ASP A 273 24.86 1.66 -20.62
C ASP A 273 24.04 1.79 -19.33
N MET A 274 22.70 1.77 -19.50
CA MET A 274 21.76 1.91 -18.38
C MET A 274 21.39 0.58 -17.72
N VAL A 275 21.82 -0.55 -18.27
CA VAL A 275 21.54 -1.88 -17.69
C VAL A 275 22.07 -2.01 -16.26
N PRO A 276 23.36 -1.70 -15.98
CA PRO A 276 23.88 -1.74 -14.60
C PRO A 276 23.22 -0.71 -13.66
N VAL A 277 22.85 0.44 -14.18
CA VAL A 277 22.17 1.51 -13.41
C VAL A 277 20.78 1.05 -12.97
N LEU A 278 19.98 0.50 -13.89
CA LEU A 278 18.66 -0.04 -13.60
C LEU A 278 18.72 -1.23 -12.64
N ALA A 279 19.68 -2.14 -12.87
CA ALA A 279 19.90 -3.28 -11.98
C ALA A 279 20.29 -2.81 -10.57
N GLY A 280 21.23 -1.87 -10.47
CA GLY A 280 21.66 -1.30 -9.19
C GLY A 280 20.55 -0.56 -8.46
N MET A 281 19.77 0.28 -9.15
CA MET A 281 18.61 0.96 -8.59
C MET A 281 17.55 -0.03 -8.11
N THR A 282 17.28 -1.08 -8.88
CA THR A 282 16.31 -2.13 -8.51
C THR A 282 16.75 -2.87 -7.25
N LEU A 283 18.01 -3.24 -7.17
CA LEU A 283 18.63 -3.87 -6.02
C LEU A 283 18.57 -2.97 -4.79
N GLY A 284 19.01 -1.72 -4.94
CA GLY A 284 19.00 -0.73 -3.86
C GLY A 284 17.57 -0.44 -3.35
N SER A 285 16.59 -0.35 -4.23
CA SER A 285 15.18 -0.12 -3.85
C SER A 285 14.57 -1.30 -3.08
N ARG A 286 14.98 -2.54 -3.37
CA ARG A 286 14.58 -3.71 -2.57
C ARG A 286 15.15 -3.63 -1.15
N VAL A 287 16.41 -3.25 -1.00
CA VAL A 287 17.04 -3.03 0.31
C VAL A 287 16.35 -1.88 1.06
N GLU A 288 16.09 -0.75 0.39
CA GLU A 288 15.35 0.37 0.97
C GLU A 288 13.97 -0.06 1.50
N SER A 289 13.30 -0.98 0.81
CA SER A 289 11.97 -1.46 1.18
C SER A 289 11.94 -2.09 2.58
N PHE A 290 12.99 -2.78 3.02
CA PHE A 290 13.06 -3.34 4.37
C PHE A 290 13.02 -2.26 5.47
N LEU A 291 13.58 -1.07 5.22
CA LEU A 291 13.50 0.05 6.14
C LEU A 291 12.18 0.83 5.99
N THR A 292 11.55 0.81 4.84
CA THR A 292 10.30 1.53 4.60
C THR A 292 9.05 0.73 5.01
N PHE A 293 9.08 -0.60 5.08
CA PHE A 293 7.96 -1.42 5.56
C PHE A 293 7.54 -1.08 7.00
N PRO A 294 8.46 -0.98 8.00
CA PRO A 294 8.10 -0.51 9.32
C PRO A 294 7.46 0.88 9.33
N THR A 295 7.98 1.79 8.49
CA THR A 295 7.38 3.13 8.31
C THR A 295 5.95 3.05 7.81
N ALA A 296 5.68 2.23 6.81
CA ALA A 296 4.34 2.07 6.23
C ALA A 296 3.36 1.45 7.24
N ALA A 297 3.77 0.42 7.98
CA ALA A 297 2.97 -0.19 9.03
C ALA A 297 2.65 0.82 10.15
N LEU A 298 3.63 1.62 10.56
CA LEU A 298 3.46 2.65 11.57
C LEU A 298 2.55 3.78 11.07
N SER A 299 2.67 4.20 9.81
CA SER A 299 1.80 5.20 9.18
C SER A 299 0.33 4.75 9.15
N MET A 300 0.08 3.46 8.86
CA MET A 300 -1.27 2.89 8.95
C MET A 300 -1.80 2.93 10.39
N THR A 301 -0.96 2.62 11.38
CA THR A 301 -1.32 2.72 12.80
C THR A 301 -1.67 4.16 13.18
N VAL A 302 -0.88 5.13 12.74
CA VAL A 302 -1.16 6.56 12.93
C VAL A 302 -2.51 6.93 12.31
N THR A 303 -2.82 6.44 11.11
CA THR A 303 -4.10 6.71 10.45
C THR A 303 -5.29 6.21 11.28
N ILE A 304 -5.19 4.99 11.83
CA ILE A 304 -6.23 4.41 12.71
C ILE A 304 -6.42 5.27 13.95
N LEU A 305 -5.34 5.53 14.67
CA LEU A 305 -5.38 6.28 15.93
C LEU A 305 -5.83 7.73 15.73
N SER A 306 -5.39 8.36 14.63
CA SER A 306 -5.81 9.71 14.25
C SER A 306 -7.32 9.79 14.00
N GLY A 307 -7.88 8.80 13.30
CA GLY A 307 -9.32 8.72 13.07
C GLY A 307 -10.09 8.62 14.40
N HIS A 308 -9.64 7.75 15.31
CA HIS A 308 -10.27 7.61 16.63
C HIS A 308 -10.17 8.90 17.47
N LEU A 309 -9.00 9.56 17.51
CA LEU A 309 -8.81 10.79 18.28
C LEU A 309 -9.64 11.95 17.72
N ILE A 310 -9.72 12.12 16.41
CA ILE A 310 -10.58 13.14 15.78
C ILE A 310 -12.06 12.81 16.04
N GLY A 311 -12.48 11.55 15.90
CA GLY A 311 -13.83 11.12 16.22
C GLY A 311 -14.21 11.40 17.67
N ALA A 312 -13.28 11.18 18.60
CA ALA A 312 -13.43 11.47 20.02
C ALA A 312 -13.36 12.98 20.36
N ASN A 313 -13.24 13.85 19.36
CA ASN A 313 -13.10 15.30 19.54
C ASN A 313 -11.85 15.72 20.36
N ARG A 314 -10.70 15.06 20.09
CA ARG A 314 -9.43 15.30 20.78
C ARG A 314 -8.32 15.74 19.82
N PRO A 315 -8.45 16.86 19.13
CA PRO A 315 -7.49 17.30 18.10
C PRO A 315 -6.10 17.62 18.69
N GLU A 316 -6.04 18.20 19.88
CA GLU A 316 -4.76 18.54 20.53
C GLU A 316 -3.97 17.29 20.96
N ALA A 317 -4.65 16.23 21.41
CA ALA A 317 -4.02 14.95 21.70
C ALA A 317 -3.41 14.35 20.43
N LEU A 318 -4.14 14.41 19.31
CA LEU A 318 -3.64 13.97 18.01
C LEU A 318 -2.42 14.78 17.56
N PHE A 319 -2.46 16.10 17.70
CA PHE A 319 -1.35 16.96 17.32
C PHE A 319 -0.06 16.59 18.07
N ARG A 320 -0.12 16.49 19.40
CA ARG A 320 1.05 16.13 20.22
C ARG A 320 1.55 14.72 19.95
N PHE A 321 0.63 13.76 19.87
CA PHE A 321 0.93 12.36 19.59
C PHE A 321 1.60 12.18 18.21
N GLY A 322 0.98 12.71 17.15
CA GLY A 322 1.46 12.55 15.79
C GLY A 322 2.85 13.18 15.57
N GLN A 323 3.08 14.38 16.15
CA GLN A 323 4.38 15.04 16.03
C GLN A 323 5.49 14.27 16.74
N ARG A 324 5.26 13.85 17.99
CA ARG A 324 6.24 13.09 18.77
C ARG A 324 6.59 11.76 18.09
N LEU A 325 5.57 11.06 17.62
CA LEU A 325 5.77 9.78 16.97
C LEU A 325 6.48 9.93 15.62
N ALA A 326 6.13 10.95 14.81
CA ALA A 326 6.79 11.19 13.53
C ALA A 326 8.27 11.51 13.71
N LEU A 327 8.63 12.34 14.70
CA LEU A 327 10.03 12.64 15.00
C LEU A 327 10.78 11.43 15.57
N ALA A 328 10.18 10.72 16.53
CA ALA A 328 10.82 9.53 17.12
C ALA A 328 11.06 8.44 16.07
N ALA A 329 10.10 8.18 15.18
CA ALA A 329 10.23 7.21 14.11
C ALA A 329 11.27 7.66 13.06
N ALA A 330 11.29 8.94 12.70
CA ALA A 330 12.28 9.48 11.77
C ALA A 330 13.71 9.35 12.33
N LEU A 331 13.90 9.56 13.63
CA LEU A 331 15.20 9.37 14.30
C LEU A 331 15.58 7.89 14.38
N ALA A 332 14.66 7.03 14.80
CA ALA A 332 14.94 5.59 14.94
C ALA A 332 15.27 4.93 13.59
N LEU A 333 14.48 5.21 12.54
CA LEU A 333 14.75 4.67 11.21
C LEU A 333 15.90 5.41 10.51
N GLY A 334 16.13 6.68 10.85
CA GLY A 334 17.32 7.42 10.44
C GLY A 334 18.61 6.80 10.98
N PHE A 335 18.59 6.32 12.23
CA PHE A 335 19.71 5.55 12.79
C PHE A 335 19.94 4.23 12.02
N GLY A 336 18.87 3.47 11.75
CA GLY A 336 18.94 2.26 10.91
C GLY A 336 19.46 2.55 9.50
N ALA A 337 19.01 3.67 8.90
CA ALA A 337 19.51 4.12 7.60
C ALA A 337 20.98 4.55 7.66
N GLY A 338 21.42 5.15 8.76
CA GLY A 338 22.83 5.47 9.00
C GLY A 338 23.71 4.23 9.06
N LEU A 339 23.25 3.17 9.74
CA LEU A 339 23.95 1.87 9.72
C LEU A 339 24.00 1.30 8.30
N LEU A 340 22.87 1.28 7.59
CA LEU A 340 22.84 0.80 6.20
C LEU A 340 23.75 1.64 5.29
N PHE A 341 23.86 2.94 5.51
CA PHE A 341 24.75 3.80 4.76
C PHE A 341 26.24 3.38 4.92
N VAL A 342 26.66 3.03 6.15
CA VAL A 342 28.01 2.54 6.41
C VAL A 342 28.25 1.21 5.71
N PHE A 343 27.28 0.29 5.77
CA PHE A 343 27.38 -1.06 5.20
C PHE A 343 26.84 -1.19 3.78
N ARG A 344 26.55 -0.08 3.07
CA ARG A 344 25.90 -0.10 1.74
C ARG A 344 26.67 -0.90 0.69
N VAL A 345 28.00 -0.87 0.71
CA VAL A 345 28.84 -1.60 -0.26
C VAL A 345 28.81 -3.10 0.05
N PRO A 346 29.15 -3.56 1.27
CA PRO A 346 29.02 -4.98 1.63
C PRO A 346 27.63 -5.56 1.37
N VAL A 347 26.57 -4.79 1.66
CA VAL A 347 25.18 -5.23 1.38
C VAL A 347 24.92 -5.37 -0.12
N ALA A 348 25.44 -4.47 -0.94
CA ALA A 348 25.32 -4.56 -2.38
C ALA A 348 26.13 -5.75 -2.97
N GLU A 349 27.32 -6.00 -2.43
CA GLU A 349 28.18 -7.15 -2.80
C GLU A 349 27.54 -8.50 -2.47
N MET A 350 26.79 -8.60 -1.37
CA MET A 350 26.03 -9.81 -1.03
C MET A 350 24.92 -10.13 -2.04
N LEU A 351 24.44 -9.12 -2.78
CA LEU A 351 23.27 -9.23 -3.65
C LEU A 351 23.63 -9.31 -5.15
N SER A 352 24.83 -8.88 -5.53
CA SER A 352 25.31 -8.93 -6.91
C SER A 352 26.82 -9.17 -6.95
N THR A 353 27.25 -9.99 -7.91
CA THR A 353 28.67 -10.26 -8.20
C THR A 353 29.26 -9.32 -9.26
N GLN A 354 28.43 -8.51 -9.93
CA GLN A 354 28.87 -7.58 -10.97
C GLN A 354 29.32 -6.25 -10.35
N PRO A 355 30.60 -5.85 -10.47
CA PRO A 355 31.16 -4.68 -9.78
C PRO A 355 30.42 -3.37 -10.14
N GLU A 356 29.99 -3.23 -11.39
CA GLU A 356 29.27 -2.04 -11.86
C GLU A 356 27.88 -1.94 -11.23
N VAL A 357 27.14 -3.06 -11.13
CA VAL A 357 25.84 -3.12 -10.45
C VAL A 357 25.98 -2.81 -8.97
N VAL A 358 27.01 -3.36 -8.30
CA VAL A 358 27.33 -3.09 -6.89
C VAL A 358 27.58 -1.59 -6.68
N ARG A 359 28.39 -0.97 -7.54
CA ARG A 359 28.69 0.46 -7.49
C ARG A 359 27.42 1.30 -7.59
N GLN A 360 26.55 1.00 -8.56
CA GLN A 360 25.28 1.72 -8.78
C GLN A 360 24.29 1.51 -7.62
N ALA A 361 24.20 0.28 -7.08
CA ALA A 361 23.36 -0.02 -5.92
C ALA A 361 23.84 0.73 -4.68
N ALA A 362 25.15 0.74 -4.41
CA ALA A 362 25.74 1.45 -3.28
C ALA A 362 25.54 2.97 -3.41
N GLN A 363 25.60 3.51 -4.63
CA GLN A 363 25.35 4.92 -4.91
C GLN A 363 23.88 5.28 -4.70
N PHE A 364 22.92 4.49 -5.22
CA PHE A 364 21.51 4.67 -4.94
C PHE A 364 21.22 4.62 -3.44
N LEU A 365 21.76 3.61 -2.73
CA LEU A 365 21.56 3.45 -1.29
C LEU A 365 22.11 4.64 -0.49
N ALA A 366 23.16 5.32 -0.93
CA ALA A 366 23.67 6.50 -0.27
C ALA A 366 22.62 7.63 -0.23
N PHE A 367 21.95 7.92 -1.35
CA PHE A 367 20.89 8.92 -1.41
C PHE A 367 19.61 8.45 -0.72
N ALA A 368 19.24 7.17 -0.88
CA ALA A 368 18.07 6.59 -0.24
C ALA A 368 18.18 6.67 1.29
N CYS A 369 19.31 6.27 1.86
CA CYS A 369 19.56 6.33 3.31
C CYS A 369 19.44 7.75 3.87
N ALA A 370 19.97 8.75 3.17
CA ALA A 370 19.79 10.16 3.54
C ALA A 370 18.33 10.61 3.46
N GLY A 371 17.55 10.04 2.54
CA GLY A 371 16.13 10.32 2.35
C GLY A 371 15.19 9.64 3.34
N ILE A 372 15.56 8.48 3.92
CA ILE A 372 14.69 7.66 4.79
C ILE A 372 14.11 8.44 5.97
N PRO A 373 14.86 9.20 6.80
CA PRO A 373 14.27 9.94 7.91
C PRO A 373 13.24 10.98 7.45
N LEU A 374 13.50 11.66 6.34
CA LEU A 374 12.60 12.65 5.75
C LEU A 374 11.32 12.01 5.21
N LYS A 375 11.48 10.89 4.50
CA LYS A 375 10.38 10.07 3.98
C LYS A 375 9.53 9.50 5.11
N THR A 376 10.17 9.01 6.19
CA THR A 376 9.48 8.48 7.39
C THR A 376 8.63 9.56 8.03
N TYR A 377 9.20 10.73 8.29
CA TYR A 377 8.45 11.86 8.84
C TYR A 377 7.24 12.21 7.97
N SER A 378 7.45 12.37 6.67
CA SER A 378 6.39 12.69 5.70
C SER A 378 5.28 11.64 5.70
N MET A 379 5.63 10.36 5.73
CA MET A 379 4.68 9.25 5.72
C MET A 379 3.81 9.21 6.98
N LEU A 380 4.38 9.46 8.15
CA LEU A 380 3.61 9.46 9.40
C LEU A 380 2.68 10.67 9.48
N VAL A 381 3.15 11.85 9.08
CA VAL A 381 2.30 13.05 9.00
C VAL A 381 1.17 12.87 7.97
N ASN A 382 1.46 12.28 6.82
CA ASN A 382 0.45 11.89 5.83
C ASN A 382 -0.60 10.93 6.43
N GLY A 383 -0.16 9.95 7.24
CA GLY A 383 -1.04 9.06 7.98
C GLY A 383 -1.95 9.80 8.96
N ALA A 384 -1.42 10.80 9.68
CA ALA A 384 -2.22 11.65 10.55
C ALA A 384 -3.26 12.46 9.79
N PHE A 385 -2.89 13.05 8.65
CA PHE A 385 -3.81 13.79 7.77
C PHE A 385 -4.89 12.87 7.19
N ALA A 386 -4.51 11.66 6.76
CA ALA A 386 -5.45 10.67 6.25
C ALA A 386 -6.50 10.30 7.31
N GLY A 387 -6.08 9.98 8.53
CA GLY A 387 -6.97 9.66 9.64
C GLY A 387 -7.87 10.83 10.07
N ALA A 388 -7.38 12.07 9.96
CA ALA A 388 -8.17 13.27 10.18
C ALA A 388 -9.15 13.59 9.03
N GLY A 389 -9.04 12.93 7.87
CA GLY A 389 -9.85 13.20 6.68
C GLY A 389 -9.31 14.33 5.80
N ALA A 390 -8.10 14.82 6.08
CA ALA A 390 -7.42 15.90 5.32
C ALA A 390 -6.68 15.39 4.08
N THR A 391 -7.17 14.35 3.43
CA THR A 391 -6.53 13.69 2.27
C THR A 391 -6.31 14.61 1.07
N ARG A 392 -7.13 15.67 0.91
CA ARG A 392 -6.91 16.70 -0.11
C ARG A 392 -5.60 17.44 0.08
N VAL A 393 -5.22 17.69 1.34
CA VAL A 393 -3.95 18.35 1.69
C VAL A 393 -2.80 17.43 1.32
N SER A 394 -2.86 16.18 1.72
CA SER A 394 -1.87 15.15 1.37
C SER A 394 -1.71 14.99 -0.14
N CYS A 395 -2.83 14.91 -0.87
CA CYS A 395 -2.81 14.81 -2.34
C CYS A 395 -2.08 15.99 -2.98
N LYS A 396 -2.37 17.23 -2.54
CA LYS A 396 -1.68 18.43 -3.04
C LYS A 396 -0.17 18.37 -2.78
N VAL A 397 0.24 18.02 -1.56
CA VAL A 397 1.67 17.92 -1.23
C VAL A 397 2.33 16.88 -2.13
N ASN A 398 1.77 15.68 -2.22
CA ASN A 398 2.35 14.59 -3.01
C ASN A 398 2.42 14.94 -4.51
N CYS A 399 1.33 15.49 -5.08
CA CYS A 399 1.32 15.87 -6.49
C CYS A 399 2.32 16.98 -6.78
N VAL A 400 2.35 18.06 -5.99
CA VAL A 400 3.28 19.16 -6.24
C VAL A 400 4.72 18.72 -6.01
N THR A 401 5.01 17.97 -4.95
CA THR A 401 6.37 17.49 -4.70
C THR A 401 6.85 16.57 -5.82
N MET A 402 5.99 15.69 -6.33
CA MET A 402 6.34 14.76 -7.40
C MET A 402 6.48 15.47 -8.74
N TRP A 403 5.45 16.22 -9.15
CA TRP A 403 5.35 16.77 -10.51
C TRP A 403 6.03 18.13 -10.69
N ALA A 404 6.00 18.99 -9.68
CA ALA A 404 6.58 20.34 -9.77
C ALA A 404 7.99 20.45 -9.17
N LEU A 405 8.41 19.50 -8.32
CA LEU A 405 9.75 19.52 -7.73
C LEU A 405 10.61 18.37 -8.23
N GLN A 406 10.16 17.11 -8.02
CA GLN A 406 11.00 15.93 -8.29
C GLN A 406 11.25 15.73 -9.78
N LEU A 407 10.23 15.78 -10.64
CA LEU A 407 10.39 15.53 -12.08
C LEU A 407 11.22 16.61 -12.77
N PRO A 408 11.02 17.92 -12.57
CA PRO A 408 11.87 18.94 -13.16
C PRO A 408 13.33 18.84 -12.67
N LEU A 409 13.54 18.58 -11.36
CA LEU A 409 14.89 18.38 -10.84
C LEU A 409 15.52 17.09 -11.39
N ALA A 410 14.76 16.00 -11.52
CA ALA A 410 15.26 14.75 -12.10
C ALA A 410 15.68 14.95 -13.56
N TRP A 411 14.93 15.72 -14.34
CA TRP A 411 15.28 16.04 -15.72
C TRP A 411 16.53 16.93 -15.81
N THR A 412 16.59 18.03 -15.05
CA THR A 412 17.72 18.97 -15.10
C THR A 412 19.00 18.36 -14.54
N LEU A 413 18.94 17.78 -13.32
CA LEU A 413 20.10 17.15 -12.68
C LEU A 413 20.50 15.84 -13.37
N GLY A 414 19.53 15.10 -13.93
CA GLY A 414 19.78 13.89 -14.70
C GLY A 414 20.62 14.17 -15.96
N ASN A 415 20.29 15.22 -16.69
CA ASN A 415 21.08 15.63 -17.86
C ASN A 415 22.49 16.16 -17.48
N ALA A 416 22.64 16.76 -16.30
CA ALA A 416 23.92 17.30 -15.87
C ALA A 416 24.84 16.26 -15.20
N PHE A 417 24.27 15.35 -14.40
CA PHE A 417 25.02 14.44 -13.51
C PHE A 417 24.63 12.95 -13.70
N GLY A 418 23.86 12.63 -14.75
CA GLY A 418 23.42 11.26 -15.01
C GLY A 418 22.51 10.71 -13.91
N ALA A 419 22.62 9.40 -13.63
CA ALA A 419 21.82 8.70 -12.62
C ALA A 419 21.94 9.33 -11.22
N THR A 420 23.13 9.79 -10.85
CA THR A 420 23.35 10.50 -9.57
C THR A 420 22.48 11.72 -9.41
N GLY A 421 22.29 12.48 -10.50
CA GLY A 421 21.40 13.65 -10.52
C GLY A 421 19.95 13.28 -10.26
N ILE A 422 19.48 12.15 -10.78
CA ILE A 422 18.12 11.65 -10.51
C ILE A 422 17.96 11.22 -9.05
N TYR A 423 18.96 10.56 -8.47
CA TYR A 423 18.94 10.19 -7.05
C TYR A 423 18.98 11.41 -6.14
N ALA A 424 19.75 12.44 -6.49
CA ALA A 424 19.75 13.72 -5.79
C ALA A 424 18.39 14.42 -5.86
N ALA A 425 17.72 14.40 -7.03
CA ALA A 425 16.37 14.95 -7.18
C ALA A 425 15.36 14.23 -6.28
N MET A 426 15.46 12.89 -6.12
CA MET A 426 14.62 12.12 -5.19
C MET A 426 14.84 12.55 -3.74
N LEU A 427 16.10 12.78 -3.33
CA LEU A 427 16.43 13.28 -2.01
C LEU A 427 15.87 14.68 -1.76
N CYS A 428 16.05 15.60 -2.72
CA CYS A 428 15.49 16.96 -2.66
C CYS A 428 13.95 16.94 -2.56
N ALA A 429 13.30 16.02 -3.28
CA ALA A 429 11.85 15.86 -3.20
C ALA A 429 11.40 15.35 -1.81
N ASN A 430 12.13 14.40 -1.22
CA ASN A 430 11.87 13.94 0.15
C ASN A 430 12.03 15.08 1.15
N ALA A 431 13.05 15.93 1.00
CA ALA A 431 13.28 17.11 1.85
C ALA A 431 12.15 18.14 1.68
N GLY A 432 11.78 18.47 0.45
CA GLY A 432 10.67 19.38 0.14
C GLY A 432 9.34 18.88 0.70
N SER A 433 9.07 17.59 0.55
CA SER A 433 7.90 16.93 1.11
C SER A 433 7.87 17.03 2.63
N ALA A 434 8.96 16.69 3.31
CA ALA A 434 9.08 16.74 4.76
C ALA A 434 8.89 18.16 5.30
N PHE A 435 9.52 19.15 4.66
CA PHE A 435 9.36 20.57 5.01
C PHE A 435 7.92 21.03 4.86
N TRP A 436 7.28 20.70 3.73
CA TRP A 436 5.90 21.12 3.49
C TRP A 436 4.91 20.45 4.44
N TYR A 437 5.06 19.13 4.68
CA TYR A 437 4.27 18.44 5.69
C TYR A 437 4.47 19.03 7.09
N ALA A 438 5.69 19.34 7.49
CA ALA A 438 5.98 19.98 8.80
C ALA A 438 5.27 21.33 8.94
N ARG A 439 5.35 22.18 7.91
CA ARG A 439 4.69 23.49 7.90
C ARG A 439 3.16 23.37 7.98
N LEU A 440 2.57 22.47 7.20
CA LEU A 440 1.12 22.26 7.21
C LEU A 440 0.64 21.63 8.51
N TYR A 441 1.45 20.74 9.09
CA TYR A 441 1.17 20.13 10.39
C TYR A 441 1.14 21.19 11.49
N ALA A 442 2.15 22.05 11.56
CA ALA A 442 2.22 23.13 12.53
C ALA A 442 1.05 24.11 12.42
N GLY A 443 0.50 24.32 11.22
CA GLY A 443 -0.63 25.21 10.98
C GLY A 443 -1.98 24.76 11.54
N LYS A 444 -2.09 23.52 12.03
CA LYS A 444 -3.28 22.91 12.68
C LYS A 444 -4.60 22.92 11.91
N LYS A 445 -4.72 23.61 10.77
CA LYS A 445 -5.96 23.69 9.98
C LYS A 445 -6.50 22.32 9.51
N TRP A 446 -5.62 21.33 9.38
CA TRP A 446 -5.98 19.98 8.98
C TRP A 446 -6.82 19.22 10.04
N LEU A 447 -6.80 19.66 11.30
CA LEU A 447 -7.59 19.09 12.40
C LEU A 447 -9.10 19.35 12.25
N GLU A 448 -9.49 20.33 11.43
CA GLU A 448 -10.89 20.72 11.20
C GLU A 448 -11.61 19.88 10.13
N TYR A 449 -10.88 19.02 9.41
CA TYR A 449 -11.44 18.23 8.29
C TYR A 449 -12.25 17.01 8.75
N GLY A 450 -12.25 16.68 10.03
CA GLY A 450 -12.96 15.54 10.60
C GLY A 450 -14.46 15.57 10.32
N MET A 451 -15.10 14.41 10.49
CA MET A 451 -16.53 14.26 10.37
C MET A 451 -17.22 15.14 11.42
N ARG A 452 -17.83 16.24 11.00
CA ARG A 452 -18.60 17.09 11.93
C ARG A 452 -19.70 16.25 12.59
N LYS A 453 -19.84 16.34 13.91
CA LYS A 453 -21.04 15.87 14.62
C LYS A 453 -22.21 16.66 14.04
N ARG A 454 -22.93 16.13 13.05
CA ARG A 454 -24.31 16.56 12.85
C ARG A 454 -25.07 15.98 14.03
N GLN A 455 -25.29 16.83 15.02
CA GLN A 455 -26.38 16.65 15.95
C GLN A 455 -27.64 16.54 15.09
N ASN A 456 -28.40 15.46 15.28
CA ASN A 456 -29.70 15.18 14.68
C ASN A 456 -29.73 14.90 13.16
N ALA A 457 -29.51 13.64 12.79
CA ALA A 457 -30.30 12.95 11.77
C ALA A 457 -30.22 11.44 12.01
#